data_2890f0f9659960d799ac7e7d82fc4aee
#
_entry.id   2890f0f9659960d799ac7e7d82fc4aee
#
_cell.length_a   1.000
_cell.length_b   1.000
_cell.length_c   1.000
_cell.angle_alpha   90.00
_cell.angle_beta   90.00
_cell.angle_gamma   90.00
#
_symmetry.space_group_name_H-M   'P 1'
#
loop_
_entity.id
_entity.type
_entity.pdbx_description
1 polymer ?
#
loop_
_entity_poly.entity_id
_entity_poly.type
_entity_poly.pdbx_seq_one_letter_code
_entity_poly.pdbx_strand_id
1 'polypeptide(L)'
;MKFTGSDSYVATQDLMLAVNAAITLKRPLLVKGEPGTGKTMLAEEVAQALNMPLLQWHIKSTTKAQQGLYEYDAVSRLRDSQLSDIDGGERVKNIHNYIVKGVLWQAFTAEEPVALLIDEIDKADIEFPNDLLRELDRM
;
A
#
# COMPACT_ATOMS: atom_id res chain seq x y z
N MET A 1 19.44 -1.44 -10.84
CA MET A 1 19.70 -1.05 -9.45
C MET A 1 19.60 -2.26 -8.55
N LYS A 2 20.52 -2.36 -7.62
CA LYS A 2 20.56 -3.48 -6.69
C LYS A 2 20.60 -2.96 -5.27
N PHE A 3 19.88 -3.63 -4.37
CA PHE A 3 19.95 -3.39 -2.95
C PHE A 3 21.15 -4.15 -2.35
N THR A 4 22.06 -3.43 -1.70
CA THR A 4 23.26 -4.01 -1.09
C THR A 4 23.39 -3.70 0.40
N GLY A 5 22.37 -3.08 1.01
CA GLY A 5 22.44 -2.55 2.37
C GLY A 5 22.99 -1.13 2.40
N SER A 6 23.22 -0.61 3.59
CA SER A 6 23.77 0.72 3.80
C SER A 6 24.61 0.75 5.06
N ASP A 7 25.26 1.89 5.34
CA ASP A 7 26.03 2.08 6.57
C ASP A 7 25.15 1.99 7.84
N SER A 8 23.86 2.34 7.70
CA SER A 8 22.90 2.30 8.80
C SER A 8 22.11 0.99 8.86
N TYR A 9 22.17 0.16 7.82
CA TYR A 9 21.44 -1.10 7.76
C TYR A 9 22.29 -2.19 7.10
N VAL A 10 22.64 -3.20 7.88
CA VAL A 10 23.42 -4.33 7.39
C VAL A 10 22.47 -5.44 6.97
N ALA A 11 22.41 -5.71 5.66
CA ALA A 11 21.57 -6.77 5.11
C ALA A 11 22.38 -8.06 4.97
N THR A 12 21.77 -9.21 5.30
CA THR A 12 22.37 -10.50 5.03
C THR A 12 22.38 -10.75 3.51
N GLN A 13 23.27 -11.64 3.06
CA GLN A 13 23.36 -12.00 1.66
C GLN A 13 22.05 -12.60 1.13
N ASP A 14 21.41 -13.47 1.93
CA ASP A 14 20.14 -14.09 1.57
C ASP A 14 19.04 -13.03 1.41
N LEU A 15 19.01 -12.03 2.30
CA LEU A 15 18.04 -10.95 2.23
C LEU A 15 18.26 -10.09 1.00
N MET A 16 19.50 -9.74 0.69
CA MET A 16 19.83 -8.98 -0.52
C MET A 16 19.42 -9.72 -1.79
N LEU A 17 19.65 -11.04 -1.84
CA LEU A 17 19.24 -11.86 -2.99
C LEU A 17 17.71 -11.87 -3.13
N ALA A 18 16.99 -12.04 -2.02
CA ALA A 18 15.52 -12.05 -2.06
C ALA A 18 14.95 -10.71 -2.53
N VAL A 19 15.47 -9.60 -2.01
CA VAL A 19 15.02 -8.26 -2.41
C VAL A 19 15.30 -8.01 -3.88
N ASN A 20 16.51 -8.31 -4.35
CA ASN A 20 16.89 -8.08 -5.74
C ASN A 20 16.09 -8.98 -6.70
N ALA A 21 15.80 -10.22 -6.30
CA ALA A 21 14.95 -11.12 -7.07
C ALA A 21 13.53 -10.56 -7.21
N ALA A 22 12.95 -10.07 -6.11
CA ALA A 22 11.62 -9.47 -6.13
C ALA A 22 11.56 -8.26 -7.06
N ILE A 23 12.57 -7.40 -7.03
CA ILE A 23 12.68 -6.24 -7.91
C ILE A 23 12.75 -6.67 -9.38
N THR A 24 13.62 -7.61 -9.69
CA THR A 24 13.83 -8.08 -11.06
C THR A 24 12.60 -8.75 -11.64
N LEU A 25 11.93 -9.58 -10.82
CA LEU A 25 10.75 -10.33 -11.24
C LEU A 25 9.46 -9.50 -11.12
N LYS A 26 9.54 -8.30 -10.56
CA LYS A 26 8.37 -7.44 -10.30
C LYS A 26 7.32 -8.15 -9.47
N ARG A 27 7.75 -8.80 -8.40
CA ARG A 27 6.89 -9.55 -7.50
C ARG A 27 6.97 -8.99 -6.08
N PRO A 28 5.89 -9.09 -5.31
CA PRO A 28 5.94 -8.70 -3.90
C PRO A 28 6.87 -9.63 -3.12
N LEU A 29 7.50 -9.09 -2.08
CA LEU A 29 8.35 -9.82 -1.16
C LEU A 29 7.66 -9.92 0.19
N LEU A 30 7.52 -11.15 0.70
CA LEU A 30 7.02 -11.37 2.05
C LEU A 30 8.20 -11.51 3.01
N VAL A 31 8.25 -10.62 3.98
CA VAL A 31 9.27 -10.65 5.04
C VAL A 31 8.63 -11.10 6.34
N LYS A 32 9.04 -12.25 6.85
CA LYS A 32 8.59 -12.78 8.13
C LYS A 32 9.62 -12.49 9.20
N GLY A 33 9.15 -12.22 10.41
CA GLY A 33 10.00 -11.98 11.56
C GLY A 33 9.18 -11.51 12.74
N GLU A 34 9.76 -11.63 13.91
CA GLU A 34 9.13 -11.13 15.14
C GLU A 34 9.12 -9.60 15.18
N PRO A 35 8.24 -8.98 15.98
CA PRO A 35 8.26 -7.55 16.18
C PRO A 35 9.66 -7.06 16.62
N GLY A 36 10.10 -5.94 16.05
CA GLY A 36 11.40 -5.37 16.40
C GLY A 36 12.59 -5.93 15.62
N THR A 37 12.38 -6.76 14.58
CA THR A 37 13.46 -7.33 13.79
C THR A 37 13.90 -6.45 12.61
N GLY A 38 13.39 -5.22 12.52
CA GLY A 38 13.82 -4.26 11.49
C GLY A 38 13.13 -4.37 10.15
N LYS A 39 11.93 -4.98 10.08
CA LYS A 39 11.18 -5.12 8.82
C LYS A 39 10.82 -3.77 8.19
N THR A 40 10.36 -2.82 9.00
CA THR A 40 10.04 -1.47 8.54
C THR A 40 11.30 -0.74 8.07
N MET A 41 12.38 -0.89 8.82
CA MET A 41 13.67 -0.30 8.48
C MET A 41 14.19 -0.85 7.14
N LEU A 42 13.97 -2.13 6.86
CA LEU A 42 14.31 -2.72 5.57
C LEU A 42 13.59 -2.01 4.43
N ALA A 43 12.29 -1.76 4.56
CA ALA A 43 11.51 -1.07 3.52
C ALA A 43 12.04 0.35 3.29
N GLU A 44 12.35 1.07 4.35
CA GLU A 44 12.93 2.41 4.27
C GLU A 44 14.29 2.40 3.56
N GLU A 45 15.15 1.46 3.89
CA GLU A 45 16.49 1.36 3.30
C GLU A 45 16.43 0.94 1.83
N VAL A 46 15.54 0.03 1.46
CA VAL A 46 15.34 -0.36 0.06
C VAL A 46 14.83 0.84 -0.75
N ALA A 47 13.84 1.56 -0.24
CA ALA A 47 13.30 2.73 -0.92
C ALA A 47 14.38 3.79 -1.13
N GLN A 48 15.20 4.04 -0.12
CA GLN A 48 16.30 4.99 -0.20
C GLN A 48 17.37 4.53 -1.19
N ALA A 49 17.77 3.26 -1.15
CA ALA A 49 18.80 2.72 -2.05
C ALA A 49 18.38 2.77 -3.52
N LEU A 50 17.09 2.58 -3.79
CA LEU A 50 16.54 2.60 -5.15
C LEU A 50 16.03 3.98 -5.56
N ASN A 51 16.17 4.97 -4.68
CA ASN A 51 15.67 6.34 -4.89
C ASN A 51 14.18 6.37 -5.25
N MET A 52 13.38 5.63 -4.49
CA MET A 52 11.93 5.52 -4.67
C MET A 52 11.21 6.13 -3.46
N PRO A 53 10.05 6.79 -3.66
CA PRO A 53 9.18 7.13 -2.55
C PRO A 53 8.69 5.86 -1.85
N LEU A 54 8.48 5.94 -0.54
CA LEU A 54 7.93 4.84 0.25
C LEU A 54 6.49 5.16 0.63
N LEU A 55 5.56 4.32 0.20
CA LEU A 55 4.19 4.33 0.66
C LEU A 55 4.01 3.24 1.72
N GLN A 56 3.23 3.52 2.75
CA GLN A 56 3.00 2.58 3.85
C GLN A 56 1.51 2.32 4.03
N TRP A 57 1.17 1.07 4.26
CA TRP A 57 -0.19 0.65 4.54
C TRP A 57 -0.21 -0.22 5.79
N HIS A 58 -0.75 0.32 6.87
CA HIS A 58 -0.90 -0.39 8.14
C HIS A 58 -2.19 -1.18 8.15
N ILE A 59 -2.08 -2.49 8.24
CA ILE A 59 -3.23 -3.38 8.22
C ILE A 59 -3.81 -3.52 9.64
N LYS A 60 -5.13 -3.49 9.73
CA LYS A 60 -5.90 -3.71 10.96
C LYS A 60 -6.80 -4.92 10.77
N SER A 61 -7.38 -5.45 11.86
CA SER A 61 -8.30 -6.57 11.79
C SER A 61 -9.54 -6.30 10.92
N THR A 62 -9.91 -5.03 10.78
CA THR A 62 -11.06 -4.59 9.99
C THR A 62 -10.69 -4.21 8.55
N THR A 63 -9.40 -4.23 8.20
CA THR A 63 -8.95 -3.81 6.88
C THR A 63 -9.36 -4.84 5.83
N LYS A 64 -9.89 -4.35 4.70
CA LYS A 64 -10.21 -5.15 3.52
C LYS A 64 -9.25 -4.81 2.39
N ALA A 65 -8.93 -5.80 1.54
CA ALA A 65 -8.01 -5.60 0.42
C ALA A 65 -8.50 -4.50 -0.54
N GLN A 66 -9.80 -4.42 -0.76
CA GLN A 66 -10.40 -3.40 -1.61
C GLN A 66 -10.09 -1.97 -1.14
N GLN A 67 -9.93 -1.75 0.17
CA GLN A 67 -9.60 -0.44 0.72
C GLN A 67 -8.25 0.08 0.25
N GLY A 68 -7.36 -0.82 -0.17
CA GLY A 68 -6.10 -0.43 -0.80
C GLY A 68 -6.29 0.24 -2.14
N LEU A 69 -7.39 -0.06 -2.84
CA LEU A 69 -7.73 0.55 -4.12
C LEU A 69 -8.55 1.81 -3.92
N TYR A 70 -9.72 1.69 -3.32
CA TYR A 70 -10.59 2.83 -3.08
C TYR A 70 -11.58 2.55 -1.96
N GLU A 71 -12.11 3.62 -1.37
CA GLU A 71 -13.24 3.59 -0.46
C GLU A 71 -14.29 4.59 -0.93
N TYR A 72 -15.55 4.23 -0.72
CA TYR A 72 -16.67 5.12 -1.00
C TYR A 72 -17.10 5.83 0.29
N ASP A 73 -16.98 7.15 0.28
CA ASP A 73 -17.36 7.99 1.42
C ASP A 73 -18.86 8.32 1.38
N ALA A 74 -19.67 7.35 1.76
CA ALA A 74 -21.13 7.48 1.78
C ALA A 74 -21.60 8.53 2.79
N VAL A 75 -20.89 8.69 3.90
CA VAL A 75 -21.26 9.65 4.95
C VAL A 75 -21.16 11.08 4.44
N SER A 76 -20.05 11.43 3.78
CA SER A 76 -19.90 12.76 3.20
C SER A 76 -20.93 13.02 2.12
N ARG A 77 -21.24 12.02 1.28
CA ARG A 77 -22.26 12.16 0.24
C ARG A 77 -23.66 12.39 0.84
N LEU A 78 -24.01 11.65 1.89
CA LEU A 78 -25.28 11.84 2.57
C LEU A 78 -25.39 13.23 3.19
N ARG A 79 -24.31 13.69 3.87
CA ARG A 79 -24.25 15.03 4.44
C ARG A 79 -24.42 16.11 3.38
N ASP A 80 -23.70 16.00 2.26
CA ASP A 80 -23.79 16.96 1.16
C ASP A 80 -25.19 16.94 0.53
N SER A 81 -25.83 15.78 0.47
CA SER A 81 -27.20 15.63 -0.02
C SER A 81 -28.20 16.40 0.86
N GLN A 82 -28.01 16.37 2.18
CA GLN A 82 -28.86 17.11 3.12
C GLN A 82 -28.64 18.63 3.04
N LEU A 83 -27.48 19.07 2.56
CA LEU A 83 -27.14 20.48 2.40
C LEU A 83 -27.31 20.95 0.95
N SER A 84 -27.92 20.16 0.08
CA SER A 84 -27.97 20.40 -1.37
C SER A 84 -28.74 21.66 -1.77
N ASP A 85 -29.55 22.22 -0.90
CA ASP A 85 -30.30 23.46 -1.16
C ASP A 85 -29.38 24.68 -1.31
N ILE A 86 -28.10 24.58 -0.95
CA ILE A 86 -27.16 25.70 -1.00
C ILE A 86 -26.24 25.58 -2.23
N ASP A 87 -25.34 24.57 -2.29
CA ASP A 87 -24.39 24.36 -3.41
C ASP A 87 -24.05 22.88 -3.63
N GLY A 88 -24.59 21.96 -2.84
CA GLY A 88 -24.18 20.57 -2.83
C GLY A 88 -24.77 19.72 -3.95
N GLY A 89 -25.77 20.21 -4.69
CA GLY A 89 -26.52 19.41 -5.65
C GLY A 89 -25.67 18.85 -6.80
N GLU A 90 -24.78 19.65 -7.34
CA GLU A 90 -23.88 19.24 -8.42
C GLU A 90 -22.84 18.24 -7.95
N ARG A 91 -22.26 18.49 -6.77
CA ARG A 91 -21.23 17.61 -6.18
C ARG A 91 -21.81 16.24 -5.83
N VAL A 92 -23.03 16.20 -5.28
CA VAL A 92 -23.69 14.96 -4.86
C VAL A 92 -23.96 14.05 -6.04
N LYS A 93 -24.24 14.59 -7.21
CA LYS A 93 -24.56 13.81 -8.41
C LYS A 93 -23.36 13.04 -8.97
N ASN A 94 -22.14 13.50 -8.70
CA ASN A 94 -20.93 12.86 -9.20
C ASN A 94 -20.31 11.97 -8.13
N ILE A 95 -20.46 10.65 -8.28
CA ILE A 95 -19.94 9.67 -7.34
C ILE A 95 -18.42 9.77 -7.17
N HIS A 96 -17.69 10.22 -8.20
CA HIS A 96 -16.23 10.36 -8.14
C HIS A 96 -15.76 11.33 -7.05
N ASN A 97 -16.59 12.28 -6.63
CA ASN A 97 -16.29 13.20 -5.54
C ASN A 97 -16.22 12.52 -4.18
N TYR A 98 -16.73 11.28 -4.05
CA TYR A 98 -16.82 10.53 -2.81
C TYR A 98 -15.99 9.25 -2.82
N ILE A 99 -15.14 9.08 -3.83
CA ILE A 99 -14.21 7.95 -3.92
C ILE A 99 -12.87 8.40 -3.35
N VAL A 100 -12.43 7.76 -2.27
CA VAL A 100 -11.12 7.98 -1.66
C VAL A 100 -10.15 6.94 -2.20
N LYS A 101 -9.10 7.39 -2.85
CA LYS A 101 -8.09 6.50 -3.42
C LYS A 101 -7.22 5.90 -2.34
N GLY A 102 -7.09 4.58 -2.34
CA GLY A 102 -6.25 3.85 -1.39
C GLY A 102 -4.78 3.84 -1.78
N VAL A 103 -3.97 3.23 -0.93
CA VAL A 103 -2.50 3.18 -1.10
C VAL A 103 -2.11 2.37 -2.35
N LEU A 104 -2.82 1.27 -2.63
CA LEU A 104 -2.56 0.48 -3.85
C LEU A 104 -2.85 1.30 -5.11
N TRP A 105 -3.95 2.06 -5.11
CA TRP A 105 -4.26 2.94 -6.23
C TRP A 105 -3.14 3.95 -6.47
N GLN A 106 -2.67 4.57 -5.40
CA GLN A 106 -1.57 5.53 -5.49
C GLN A 106 -0.30 4.89 -6.05
N ALA A 107 0.02 3.67 -5.59
CA ALA A 107 1.19 2.94 -6.07
C ALA A 107 1.07 2.58 -7.56
N PHE A 108 -0.10 2.13 -8.00
CA PHE A 108 -0.33 1.68 -9.38
C PHE A 108 -0.37 2.84 -10.38
N THR A 109 -0.83 4.00 -9.95
CA THR A 109 -0.98 5.18 -10.81
C THR A 109 0.17 6.17 -10.71
N ALA A 110 1.18 5.87 -9.88
CA ALA A 110 2.37 6.72 -9.78
C ALA A 110 3.13 6.75 -11.11
N GLU A 111 3.62 7.92 -11.48
CA GLU A 111 4.38 8.09 -12.73
C GLU A 111 5.70 7.35 -12.70
N GLU A 112 6.32 7.25 -11.52
CA GLU A 112 7.57 6.54 -11.31
C GLU A 112 7.36 5.40 -10.33
N PRO A 113 8.23 4.37 -10.37
CA PRO A 113 8.14 3.26 -9.41
C PRO A 113 8.21 3.73 -7.97
N VAL A 114 7.39 3.13 -7.12
CA VAL A 114 7.36 3.40 -5.68
C VAL A 114 7.58 2.11 -4.91
N ALA A 115 8.12 2.22 -3.71
CA ALA A 115 8.16 1.12 -2.76
C ALA A 115 6.89 1.15 -1.92
N LEU A 116 6.23 0.02 -1.73
CA LEU A 116 5.03 -0.10 -0.91
C LEU A 116 5.29 -1.10 0.21
N LEU A 117 5.19 -0.62 1.45
CA LEU A 117 5.24 -1.46 2.63
C LEU A 117 3.82 -1.76 3.11
N ILE A 118 3.47 -3.04 3.12
CA ILE A 118 2.22 -3.50 3.73
C ILE A 118 2.58 -4.12 5.06
N ASP A 119 2.32 -3.38 6.14
CA ASP A 119 2.76 -3.73 7.48
C ASP A 119 1.65 -4.43 8.25
N GLU A 120 2.05 -5.41 9.07
CA GLU A 120 1.15 -6.14 9.96
C GLU A 120 0.03 -6.91 9.24
N ILE A 121 0.37 -7.49 8.09
CA ILE A 121 -0.57 -8.24 7.25
C ILE A 121 -1.20 -9.42 7.99
N ASP A 122 -0.55 -9.94 9.01
CA ASP A 122 -1.03 -11.03 9.85
C ASP A 122 -2.19 -10.64 10.77
N LYS A 123 -2.39 -9.34 11.00
CA LYS A 123 -3.51 -8.83 11.81
C LYS A 123 -4.83 -8.77 11.06
N ALA A 124 -4.79 -8.88 9.75
CA ALA A 124 -6.00 -8.84 8.92
C ALA A 124 -6.83 -10.12 9.07
N ASP A 125 -8.06 -10.06 8.56
CA ASP A 125 -8.91 -11.24 8.42
C ASP A 125 -8.18 -12.32 7.62
N ILE A 126 -8.50 -13.59 7.90
CA ILE A 126 -7.85 -14.75 7.29
C ILE A 126 -7.93 -14.73 5.75
N GLU A 127 -8.96 -14.12 5.20
CA GLU A 127 -9.14 -14.02 3.74
C GLU A 127 -8.34 -12.87 3.10
N PHE A 128 -7.85 -11.94 3.90
CA PHE A 128 -7.17 -10.74 3.38
C PHE A 128 -5.96 -11.06 2.50
N PRO A 129 -5.03 -11.97 2.89
CA PRO A 129 -3.87 -12.25 2.05
C PRO A 129 -4.25 -12.77 0.66
N ASN A 130 -5.26 -13.63 0.56
CA ASN A 130 -5.73 -14.14 -0.72
C ASN A 130 -6.39 -13.05 -1.57
N ASP A 131 -7.20 -12.20 -0.95
CA ASP A 131 -7.85 -11.08 -1.61
C ASP A 131 -6.81 -10.08 -2.12
N LEU A 132 -5.78 -9.81 -1.32
CA LEU A 132 -4.69 -8.94 -1.72
C LEU A 132 -3.91 -9.49 -2.91
N LEU A 133 -3.57 -10.78 -2.89
CA LEU A 133 -2.88 -11.43 -4.01
C LEU A 133 -3.71 -11.33 -5.30
N ARG A 134 -5.01 -11.51 -5.19
CA ARG A 134 -5.92 -11.38 -6.33
C ARG A 134 -5.87 -9.97 -6.93
N GLU A 135 -5.87 -8.94 -6.08
CA GLU A 135 -5.77 -7.55 -6.55
C GLU A 135 -4.41 -7.27 -7.20
N LEU A 136 -3.32 -7.81 -6.64
CA LEU A 136 -1.99 -7.65 -7.21
C LEU A 136 -1.83 -8.37 -8.55
N ASP A 137 -2.46 -9.53 -8.72
CA ASP A 137 -2.37 -10.31 -9.96
C ASP A 137 -3.13 -9.67 -11.13
N ARG A 138 -4.06 -8.78 -10.82
CA ARG A 138 -4.83 -8.05 -11.85
C ARG A 138 -4.11 -6.84 -12.45
N MET A 139 -2.92 -6.58 -11.97
CA MET A 139 -2.11 -5.46 -12.46
C MET A 139 -1.61 -5.68 -13.89
#